data_b78aecad65a3183c6e57c4c92523bce2
#
_entry.id   b78aecad65a3183c6e57c4c92523bce2
#
_cell.length_a   1.000
_cell.length_b   1.000
_cell.length_c   1.000
_cell.angle_alpha   90.00
_cell.angle_beta   90.00
_cell.angle_gamma   90.00
#
_symmetry.space_group_name_H-M   'P 1'
#
loop_
_entity.id
_entity.type
_entity.pdbx_description
1 polymer ?
#
loop_
_entity_poly.entity_id
_entity_poly.type
_entity_poly.pdbx_seq_one_letter_code
_entity_poly.pdbx_strand_id
1 'polypeptide(L)'
;MRFTGLLCCLLCSLGAGPQTRSAAAPQTRPPAPVINEVLAAQVALDRVGFSTGEIDGRSGQNVQRALSAFQQSHQLSPTRQMDDATWKQLTSAGGDVPPLVEYTLTTTDLAGPFTPDIPPKLPDQAALDELNYRTPLEAIAERFHSSPALLQQLNPQATFQQAGERIMAPNVANASPTLAARDITVFVTKNTSALTIEDAGGRILLHAPVTSGSVHDPLPIGTWKVNGVQRNPKFHYNPQLFWDATAGDREATLQPGPNNPVGIVWIDLSKPHYGIHGTPEPSKIGHVESHGCVRLTNWDADRVAQWVKPGTRVVFRE
;
A
#
# COMPACT_ATOMS: atom_id res chain seq x y z
N MET A 1 18.06 92.03 -18.61
CA MET A 1 17.75 92.14 -17.18
C MET A 1 17.60 90.72 -16.60
N ARG A 2 18.45 90.46 -15.66
CA ARG A 2 18.57 89.15 -14.98
C ARG A 2 17.52 89.03 -13.86
N PHE A 3 16.82 87.93 -13.71
CA PHE A 3 16.23 87.48 -12.45
C PHE A 3 16.46 86.00 -12.22
N THR A 4 17.22 85.76 -11.17
CA THR A 4 17.58 84.50 -10.59
C THR A 4 16.48 84.08 -9.66
N GLY A 5 15.92 82.85 -9.83
CA GLY A 5 14.94 82.24 -8.93
C GLY A 5 15.57 81.01 -8.27
N LEU A 6 15.74 81.11 -6.97
CA LEU A 6 16.31 80.05 -6.07
C LEU A 6 15.26 78.99 -5.77
N LEU A 7 15.52 77.70 -6.12
CA LEU A 7 14.66 76.57 -5.83
C LEU A 7 15.20 75.84 -4.58
N CYS A 8 14.43 75.92 -3.50
CA CYS A 8 14.74 75.26 -2.23
C CYS A 8 14.25 73.82 -2.27
N CYS A 9 15.17 72.83 -2.28
CA CYS A 9 14.84 71.43 -2.15
C CYS A 9 14.66 71.05 -0.66
N LEU A 10 13.42 70.76 -0.28
CA LEU A 10 13.15 70.07 1.00
C LEU A 10 13.42 68.57 0.82
N LEU A 11 14.43 68.00 1.52
CA LEU A 11 14.68 66.60 1.68
C LEU A 11 13.77 66.04 2.79
N CYS A 12 12.71 65.34 2.43
CA CYS A 12 11.98 64.49 3.38
C CYS A 12 12.74 63.16 3.61
N SER A 13 13.38 63.03 4.76
CA SER A 13 13.95 61.78 5.24
C SER A 13 12.83 60.90 5.80
N LEU A 14 12.44 59.87 5.04
CA LEU A 14 11.59 58.79 5.50
C LEU A 14 12.42 57.87 6.41
N GLY A 15 12.19 57.92 7.72
CA GLY A 15 12.75 57.02 8.70
C GLY A 15 12.10 55.64 8.54
N ALA A 16 12.89 54.62 8.14
CA ALA A 16 12.49 53.24 8.19
C ALA A 16 12.55 52.77 9.68
N GLY A 17 11.37 52.59 10.27
CA GLY A 17 11.24 51.98 11.59
C GLY A 17 11.63 50.48 11.55
N PRO A 18 12.17 49.91 12.63
CA PRO A 18 12.54 48.54 12.67
C PRO A 18 11.29 47.65 12.58
N GLN A 19 11.20 46.83 11.51
CA GLN A 19 10.21 45.77 11.40
C GLN A 19 10.55 44.70 12.43
N THR A 20 9.79 44.65 13.51
CA THR A 20 9.81 43.51 14.46
C THR A 20 9.31 42.28 13.75
N ARG A 21 10.21 41.34 13.40
CA ARG A 21 9.85 39.99 13.02
C ARG A 21 9.10 39.35 14.18
N SER A 22 7.79 39.16 14.01
CA SER A 22 6.99 38.36 14.91
C SER A 22 7.60 36.94 14.91
N ALA A 23 8.22 36.53 16.01
CA ALA A 23 8.65 35.14 16.19
C ALA A 23 7.39 34.28 16.22
N ALA A 24 7.30 33.34 15.27
CA ALA A 24 6.25 32.32 15.29
C ALA A 24 6.29 31.62 16.67
N ALA A 25 5.13 31.54 17.31
CA ALA A 25 4.99 30.84 18.57
C ALA A 25 5.51 29.39 18.43
N PRO A 26 6.21 28.84 19.40
CA PRO A 26 6.66 27.47 19.32
C PRO A 26 5.43 26.55 19.21
N GLN A 27 5.32 25.84 18.11
CA GLN A 27 4.29 24.81 17.93
C GLN A 27 4.57 23.72 18.98
N THR A 28 3.71 23.61 19.96
CA THR A 28 3.76 22.52 20.94
C THR A 28 3.65 21.20 20.18
N ARG A 29 4.69 20.36 20.29
CA ARG A 29 4.68 19.03 19.69
C ARG A 29 3.47 18.25 20.22
N PRO A 30 2.61 17.66 19.36
CA PRO A 30 1.53 16.81 19.83
C PRO A 30 2.07 15.69 20.72
N PRO A 31 1.32 15.22 21.73
CA PRO A 31 1.72 14.06 22.50
C PRO A 31 1.99 12.88 21.55
N ALA A 32 3.02 12.09 21.88
CA ALA A 32 3.38 10.92 21.06
C ALA A 32 2.16 9.97 20.96
N PRO A 33 1.84 9.45 19.76
CA PRO A 33 0.72 8.53 19.59
C PRO A 33 0.94 7.26 20.41
N VAL A 34 -0.13 6.72 20.98
CA VAL A 34 -0.09 5.45 21.70
C VAL A 34 0.09 4.33 20.69
N ILE A 35 1.26 3.71 20.69
CA ILE A 35 1.58 2.55 19.87
C ILE A 35 1.13 1.31 20.63
N ASN A 36 0.19 0.54 20.06
CA ASN A 36 -0.15 -0.76 20.63
C ASN A 36 0.78 -1.86 20.07
N GLU A 37 0.87 -2.97 20.77
CA GLU A 37 1.74 -4.09 20.41
C GLU A 37 1.41 -4.69 19.02
N VAL A 38 0.13 -4.66 18.64
CA VAL A 38 -0.31 -5.19 17.32
C VAL A 38 0.23 -4.32 16.20
N LEU A 39 0.16 -2.99 16.34
CA LEU A 39 0.73 -2.07 15.34
C LEU A 39 2.23 -2.29 15.19
N ALA A 40 2.94 -2.42 16.33
CA ALA A 40 4.38 -2.70 16.29
C ALA A 40 4.69 -4.03 15.59
N ALA A 41 3.88 -5.07 15.84
CA ALA A 41 3.98 -6.37 15.20
C ALA A 41 3.72 -6.30 13.68
N GLN A 42 2.64 -5.62 13.27
CA GLN A 42 2.30 -5.46 11.85
C GLN A 42 3.44 -4.78 11.09
N VAL A 43 3.97 -3.69 11.64
CA VAL A 43 5.09 -2.94 11.02
C VAL A 43 6.37 -3.80 10.97
N ALA A 44 6.72 -4.49 12.06
CA ALA A 44 7.93 -5.32 12.10
C ALA A 44 7.85 -6.48 11.08
N LEU A 45 6.70 -7.14 10.97
CA LEU A 45 6.45 -8.21 10.00
C LEU A 45 6.51 -7.68 8.57
N ASP A 46 5.84 -6.57 8.28
CA ASP A 46 5.85 -5.95 6.95
C ASP A 46 7.27 -5.61 6.49
N ARG A 47 8.08 -5.05 7.38
CA ARG A 47 9.49 -4.69 7.11
C ARG A 47 10.35 -5.86 6.68
N VAL A 48 10.07 -7.05 7.15
CA VAL A 48 10.84 -8.27 6.82
C VAL A 48 10.18 -9.12 5.73
N GLY A 49 9.15 -8.58 5.05
CA GLY A 49 8.49 -9.23 3.91
C GLY A 49 7.38 -10.21 4.29
N PHE A 50 6.90 -10.16 5.54
CA PHE A 50 5.76 -10.95 6.00
C PHE A 50 4.55 -10.03 6.21
N SER A 51 3.97 -9.58 5.09
CA SER A 51 2.84 -8.64 5.09
C SER A 51 1.65 -9.19 5.87
N THR A 52 1.01 -8.31 6.61
CA THR A 52 -0.29 -8.56 7.25
C THR A 52 -1.46 -8.01 6.43
N GLY A 53 -1.20 -7.54 5.21
CA GLY A 53 -2.11 -6.72 4.44
C GLY A 53 -2.12 -5.28 4.94
N GLU A 54 -3.28 -4.67 5.02
CA GLU A 54 -3.41 -3.30 5.52
C GLU A 54 -3.01 -3.21 7.01
N ILE A 55 -2.08 -2.32 7.32
CA ILE A 55 -1.68 -2.00 8.71
C ILE A 55 -2.75 -1.11 9.31
N ASP A 56 -3.50 -1.63 10.30
CA ASP A 56 -4.63 -0.96 10.93
C ASP A 56 -4.54 -0.90 12.47
N GLY A 57 -3.48 -1.50 13.05
CA GLY A 57 -3.28 -1.61 14.49
C GLY A 57 -4.23 -2.58 15.20
N ARG A 58 -4.91 -3.46 14.45
CA ARG A 58 -5.88 -4.42 14.98
C ARG A 58 -5.37 -5.84 14.82
N SER A 59 -5.65 -6.69 15.80
CA SER A 59 -5.39 -8.12 15.68
C SER A 59 -6.42 -8.77 14.75
N GLY A 60 -5.98 -9.79 14.01
CA GLY A 60 -6.85 -10.50 13.07
C GLY A 60 -6.18 -11.73 12.48
N GLN A 61 -6.92 -12.45 11.63
CA GLN A 61 -6.40 -13.66 10.99
C GLN A 61 -5.18 -13.39 10.12
N ASN A 62 -5.13 -12.25 9.43
CA ASN A 62 -3.99 -11.91 8.58
C ASN A 62 -2.70 -11.72 9.40
N VAL A 63 -2.78 -11.07 10.57
CA VAL A 63 -1.66 -10.95 11.52
C VAL A 63 -1.20 -12.34 11.98
N GLN A 64 -2.14 -13.22 12.36
CA GLN A 64 -1.83 -14.59 12.82
C GLN A 64 -1.18 -15.43 11.72
N ARG A 65 -1.63 -15.30 10.46
CA ARG A 65 -1.06 -15.97 9.29
C ARG A 65 0.36 -15.49 9.02
N ALA A 66 0.59 -14.19 9.03
CA ALA A 66 1.91 -13.60 8.85
C ALA A 66 2.89 -14.03 9.95
N LEU A 67 2.46 -14.03 11.22
CA LEU A 67 3.24 -14.54 12.35
C LEU A 67 3.60 -16.01 12.14
N SER A 68 2.64 -16.87 11.79
CA SER A 68 2.89 -18.29 11.53
C SER A 68 3.90 -18.49 10.41
N ALA A 69 3.77 -17.77 9.29
CA ALA A 69 4.69 -17.86 8.18
C ALA A 69 6.11 -17.40 8.55
N PHE A 70 6.22 -16.30 9.28
CA PHE A 70 7.50 -15.80 9.80
C PHE A 70 8.16 -16.80 10.74
N GLN A 71 7.41 -17.32 11.71
CA GLN A 71 7.87 -18.32 12.66
C GLN A 71 8.39 -19.58 11.95
N GLN A 72 7.64 -20.10 10.97
CA GLN A 72 8.06 -21.25 10.16
C GLN A 72 9.34 -20.96 9.37
N SER A 73 9.43 -19.80 8.72
CA SER A 73 10.61 -19.39 7.95
C SER A 73 11.88 -19.33 8.81
N HIS A 74 11.74 -19.07 10.10
CA HIS A 74 12.84 -18.93 11.05
C HIS A 74 12.96 -20.12 12.02
N GLN A 75 12.32 -21.25 11.71
CA GLN A 75 12.38 -22.49 12.51
C GLN A 75 11.90 -22.31 13.96
N LEU A 76 11.01 -21.36 14.18
CA LEU A 76 10.30 -21.18 15.45
C LEU A 76 9.01 -22.00 15.45
N SER A 77 8.49 -22.32 16.64
CA SER A 77 7.16 -22.93 16.78
C SER A 77 6.09 -21.98 16.22
N PRO A 78 5.19 -22.44 15.33
CA PRO A 78 4.20 -21.57 14.68
C PRO A 78 3.00 -21.30 15.61
N THR A 79 3.26 -20.59 16.70
CA THR A 79 2.28 -20.26 17.75
C THR A 79 1.19 -19.30 17.28
N ARG A 80 1.44 -18.55 16.18
CA ARG A 80 0.59 -17.45 15.66
C ARG A 80 0.45 -16.29 16.64
N GLN A 81 1.31 -16.21 17.64
CA GLN A 81 1.35 -15.16 18.64
C GLN A 81 2.68 -14.44 18.61
N MET A 82 2.67 -13.17 19.01
CA MET A 82 3.90 -12.40 19.19
C MET A 82 4.47 -12.74 20.58
N ASP A 83 5.29 -13.80 20.62
CA ASP A 83 6.06 -14.16 21.81
C ASP A 83 7.47 -13.56 21.76
N ASP A 84 8.20 -13.67 22.88
CA ASP A 84 9.54 -13.09 23.03
C ASP A 84 10.55 -13.64 22.00
N ALA A 85 10.44 -14.92 21.65
CA ALA A 85 11.30 -15.55 20.66
C ALA A 85 11.03 -14.98 19.25
N THR A 86 9.76 -14.79 18.91
CA THR A 86 9.33 -14.18 17.64
C THR A 86 9.79 -12.73 17.57
N TRP A 87 9.59 -11.98 18.65
CA TRP A 87 10.01 -10.57 18.70
C TRP A 87 11.52 -10.41 18.54
N LYS A 88 12.29 -11.22 19.28
CA LYS A 88 13.75 -11.24 19.16
C LYS A 88 14.21 -11.55 17.75
N GLN A 89 13.56 -12.51 17.08
CA GLN A 89 13.90 -12.86 15.71
C GLN A 89 13.51 -11.77 14.70
N LEU A 90 12.36 -11.10 14.89
CA LEU A 90 11.94 -9.96 14.07
C LEU A 90 12.92 -8.79 14.18
N THR A 91 13.32 -8.42 15.39
CA THR A 91 14.30 -7.34 15.62
C THR A 91 15.68 -7.70 15.05
N SER A 92 16.07 -8.98 15.13
CA SER A 92 17.32 -9.44 14.50
C SER A 92 17.29 -9.35 12.97
N ALA A 93 16.12 -9.64 12.34
CA ALA A 93 15.96 -9.65 10.89
C ALA A 93 15.72 -8.25 10.31
N GLY A 94 14.91 -7.43 10.98
CA GLY A 94 14.46 -6.11 10.49
C GLY A 94 15.11 -4.90 11.13
N GLY A 95 15.97 -5.12 12.14
CA GLY A 95 16.56 -4.08 13.00
C GLY A 95 15.62 -3.66 14.12
N ASP A 96 16.24 -3.17 15.22
CA ASP A 96 15.52 -2.56 16.33
C ASP A 96 15.21 -1.09 15.98
N VAL A 97 14.14 -0.88 15.25
CA VAL A 97 13.74 0.44 14.77
C VAL A 97 12.35 0.80 15.28
N PRO A 98 12.08 2.09 15.51
CA PRO A 98 10.76 2.55 15.92
C PRO A 98 9.69 2.11 14.91
N PRO A 99 8.52 1.61 15.36
CA PRO A 99 7.43 1.19 14.47
C PRO A 99 6.76 2.36 13.74
N LEU A 100 6.95 3.58 14.22
CA LEU A 100 6.49 4.80 13.56
C LEU A 100 7.65 5.70 13.18
N VAL A 101 7.48 6.42 12.08
CA VAL A 101 8.40 7.44 11.57
C VAL A 101 7.66 8.77 11.39
N GLU A 102 8.35 9.88 11.71
CA GLU A 102 7.85 11.20 11.35
C GLU A 102 8.07 11.43 9.85
N TYR A 103 7.03 11.85 9.16
CA TYR A 103 7.05 12.20 7.74
C TYR A 103 6.52 13.62 7.55
N THR A 104 7.19 14.41 6.71
CA THR A 104 6.72 15.75 6.35
C THR A 104 6.08 15.71 4.97
N LEU A 105 4.80 16.09 4.89
CA LEU A 105 4.07 16.14 3.63
C LEU A 105 4.74 17.10 2.66
N THR A 106 4.96 16.64 1.45
CA THR A 106 5.56 17.44 0.37
C THR A 106 4.49 18.00 -0.56
N THR A 107 4.86 18.97 -1.37
CA THR A 107 3.98 19.46 -2.45
C THR A 107 3.64 18.35 -3.44
N THR A 108 4.54 17.39 -3.67
CA THR A 108 4.30 16.24 -4.55
C THR A 108 3.23 15.30 -3.98
N ASP A 109 3.15 15.12 -2.68
CA ASP A 109 2.13 14.28 -2.04
C ASP A 109 0.71 14.85 -2.24
N LEU A 110 0.61 16.15 -2.44
CA LEU A 110 -0.65 16.88 -2.57
C LEU A 110 -0.98 17.27 -4.01
N ALA A 111 -0.04 17.06 -4.95
CA ALA A 111 -0.20 17.53 -6.33
C ALA A 111 -1.23 16.70 -7.14
N GLY A 112 -1.51 15.46 -6.73
CA GLY A 112 -2.37 14.57 -7.51
C GLY A 112 -1.73 14.12 -8.83
N PRO A 113 -2.52 13.75 -9.84
CA PRO A 113 -3.99 13.91 -9.89
C PRO A 113 -4.76 13.01 -8.92
N PHE A 114 -5.94 13.48 -8.48
CA PHE A 114 -6.87 12.71 -7.66
C PHE A 114 -8.20 12.51 -8.38
N THR A 115 -8.87 11.39 -8.12
CA THR A 115 -10.19 11.05 -8.67
C THR A 115 -11.17 10.84 -7.51
N PRO A 116 -11.73 11.92 -6.91
CA PRO A 116 -12.55 11.83 -5.69
C PRO A 116 -13.80 10.99 -5.89
N ASP A 117 -14.46 11.14 -7.03
CA ASP A 117 -15.74 10.54 -7.36
C ASP A 117 -15.58 9.37 -8.35
N ILE A 118 -15.23 8.19 -7.83
CA ILE A 118 -15.19 6.97 -8.64
C ILE A 118 -16.53 6.25 -8.53
N PRO A 119 -17.27 6.08 -9.64
CA PRO A 119 -18.54 5.38 -9.65
C PRO A 119 -18.43 3.94 -9.13
N PRO A 120 -19.46 3.41 -8.45
CA PRO A 120 -19.42 2.04 -7.92
C PRO A 120 -19.51 0.96 -9.01
N LYS A 121 -20.14 1.24 -10.16
CA LYS A 121 -20.27 0.28 -11.26
C LYS A 121 -19.09 0.34 -12.20
N LEU A 122 -18.52 -0.82 -12.54
CA LEU A 122 -17.37 -0.92 -13.43
C LEU A 122 -17.58 -0.28 -14.80
N PRO A 123 -18.74 -0.49 -15.50
CA PRO A 123 -18.95 0.18 -16.78
C PRO A 123 -18.94 1.72 -16.71
N ASP A 124 -19.39 2.29 -15.59
CA ASP A 124 -19.42 3.75 -15.42
C ASP A 124 -18.01 4.33 -15.16
N GLN A 125 -17.10 3.53 -14.60
CA GLN A 125 -15.71 3.93 -14.40
C GLN A 125 -14.93 4.09 -15.71
N ALA A 126 -15.39 3.50 -16.81
CA ALA A 126 -14.77 3.63 -18.13
C ALA A 126 -14.80 5.06 -18.69
N ALA A 127 -15.66 5.92 -18.15
CA ALA A 127 -15.73 7.34 -18.52
C ALA A 127 -14.64 8.19 -17.85
N LEU A 128 -13.91 7.65 -16.89
CA LEU A 128 -12.83 8.36 -16.18
C LEU A 128 -11.52 8.24 -16.97
N ASP A 129 -10.77 9.33 -17.03
CA ASP A 129 -9.46 9.38 -17.70
C ASP A 129 -8.41 8.54 -16.98
N GLU A 130 -8.49 8.46 -15.64
CA GLU A 130 -7.61 7.67 -14.78
C GLU A 130 -8.35 7.29 -13.48
N LEU A 131 -7.93 6.18 -12.87
CA LEU A 131 -8.44 5.70 -11.59
C LEU A 131 -7.41 5.97 -10.47
N ASN A 132 -7.10 7.25 -10.29
CA ASN A 132 -6.13 7.71 -9.27
C ASN A 132 -6.65 7.53 -7.85
N TYR A 133 -5.84 7.81 -6.85
CA TYR A 133 -6.30 7.94 -5.48
C TYR A 133 -7.42 8.96 -5.36
N ARG A 134 -8.35 8.74 -4.45
CA ARG A 134 -9.46 9.69 -4.21
C ARG A 134 -8.99 10.94 -3.50
N THR A 135 -8.01 10.81 -2.60
CA THR A 135 -7.53 11.88 -1.73
C THR A 135 -6.03 11.75 -1.45
N PRO A 136 -5.36 12.84 -1.03
CA PRO A 136 -3.99 12.75 -0.51
C PRO A 136 -3.85 11.77 0.66
N LEU A 137 -4.82 11.74 1.58
CA LEU A 137 -4.81 10.82 2.72
C LEU A 137 -4.77 9.36 2.27
N GLU A 138 -5.56 8.98 1.26
CA GLU A 138 -5.54 7.63 0.68
C GLU A 138 -4.16 7.30 0.07
N ALA A 139 -3.62 8.20 -0.73
CA ALA A 139 -2.31 8.03 -1.35
C ALA A 139 -1.17 7.86 -0.32
N ILE A 140 -1.21 8.67 0.74
CA ILE A 140 -0.21 8.60 1.81
C ILE A 140 -0.40 7.32 2.63
N ALA A 141 -1.63 6.94 2.93
CA ALA A 141 -1.92 5.71 3.65
C ALA A 141 -1.39 4.48 2.89
N GLU A 142 -1.65 4.40 1.58
CA GLU A 142 -1.16 3.30 0.75
C GLU A 142 0.37 3.29 0.67
N ARG A 143 1.03 4.43 0.57
CA ARG A 143 2.51 4.53 0.64
C ARG A 143 3.08 3.93 1.91
N PHE A 144 2.40 4.09 3.04
CA PHE A 144 2.82 3.55 4.33
C PHE A 144 2.12 2.24 4.69
N HIS A 145 1.51 1.56 3.71
CA HIS A 145 0.80 0.27 3.83
C HIS A 145 -0.28 0.26 4.91
N SER A 146 -0.83 1.41 5.26
CA SER A 146 -1.76 1.58 6.37
C SER A 146 -3.18 1.91 5.91
N SER A 147 -4.13 1.70 6.81
CA SER A 147 -5.46 2.24 6.59
C SER A 147 -5.47 3.76 6.72
N PRO A 148 -6.28 4.49 5.91
CA PRO A 148 -6.50 5.92 6.12
C PRO A 148 -6.99 6.24 7.52
N ALA A 149 -7.80 5.35 8.11
CA ALA A 149 -8.32 5.51 9.47
C ALA A 149 -7.22 5.46 10.54
N LEU A 150 -6.27 4.52 10.44
CA LEU A 150 -5.12 4.48 11.34
C LEU A 150 -4.26 5.74 11.19
N LEU A 151 -3.98 6.14 9.96
CA LEU A 151 -3.15 7.32 9.70
C LEU A 151 -3.77 8.58 10.28
N GLN A 152 -5.09 8.75 10.15
CA GLN A 152 -5.83 9.84 10.79
C GLN A 152 -5.83 9.74 12.32
N GLN A 153 -5.96 8.52 12.88
CA GLN A 153 -5.91 8.28 14.33
C GLN A 153 -4.54 8.61 14.91
N LEU A 154 -3.47 8.29 14.21
CA LEU A 154 -2.10 8.65 14.63
C LEU A 154 -1.84 10.15 14.56
N ASN A 155 -2.62 10.88 13.76
CA ASN A 155 -2.45 12.30 13.45
C ASN A 155 -3.79 13.07 13.55
N PRO A 156 -4.41 13.17 14.73
CA PRO A 156 -5.76 13.72 14.86
C PRO A 156 -5.88 15.21 14.49
N GLN A 157 -4.75 15.94 14.43
CA GLN A 157 -4.70 17.36 14.08
C GLN A 157 -4.27 17.60 12.61
N ALA A 158 -3.82 16.55 11.89
CA ALA A 158 -3.40 16.70 10.51
C ALA A 158 -4.61 16.78 9.57
N THR A 159 -4.52 17.69 8.62
CA THR A 159 -5.54 17.87 7.57
C THR A 159 -5.23 17.04 6.32
N PHE A 160 -3.97 16.65 6.13
CA PHE A 160 -3.44 16.02 4.93
C PHE A 160 -3.65 16.87 3.67
N GLN A 161 -3.66 18.19 3.83
CA GLN A 161 -3.93 19.14 2.73
C GLN A 161 -2.85 20.21 2.57
N GLN A 162 -1.86 20.27 3.47
CA GLN A 162 -0.84 21.30 3.45
C GLN A 162 0.56 20.70 3.40
N ALA A 163 1.37 21.15 2.45
CA ALA A 163 2.80 20.83 2.44
C ALA A 163 3.47 21.41 3.69
N GLY A 164 4.38 20.62 4.28
CA GLY A 164 5.01 20.98 5.54
C GLY A 164 4.29 20.43 6.79
N GLU A 165 3.09 19.89 6.68
CA GLU A 165 2.48 19.15 7.81
C GLU A 165 3.38 17.96 8.18
N ARG A 166 3.62 17.79 9.48
CA ARG A 166 4.35 16.63 10.01
C ARG A 166 3.37 15.62 10.55
N ILE A 167 3.52 14.38 10.09
CA ILE A 167 2.67 13.26 10.48
C ILE A 167 3.52 12.10 11.01
N MET A 168 2.92 11.27 11.86
CA MET A 168 3.46 9.98 12.24
C MET A 168 2.84 8.90 11.33
N ALA A 169 3.68 8.05 10.74
CA ALA A 169 3.25 6.98 9.84
C ALA A 169 3.97 5.66 10.19
N PRO A 170 3.43 4.49 9.82
CA PRO A 170 4.11 3.20 9.94
C PRO A 170 5.48 3.21 9.25
N ASN A 171 6.50 2.71 9.93
CA ASN A 171 7.88 2.74 9.44
C ASN A 171 8.17 1.58 8.48
N VAL A 172 7.51 1.54 7.32
CA VAL A 172 7.63 0.48 6.30
C VAL A 172 8.45 0.88 5.08
N ALA A 173 8.66 2.17 4.85
CA ALA A 173 9.15 2.76 3.59
C ALA A 173 10.52 2.26 3.07
N ASN A 174 11.34 1.61 3.89
CA ASN A 174 12.67 1.12 3.50
C ASN A 174 12.78 -0.41 3.51
N ALA A 175 11.66 -1.11 3.63
CA ALA A 175 11.63 -2.57 3.71
C ALA A 175 11.60 -3.20 2.32
N SER A 176 12.71 -3.10 1.57
CA SER A 176 12.86 -3.88 0.32
C SER A 176 13.55 -5.19 0.63
N PRO A 177 12.92 -6.35 0.39
CA PRO A 177 13.58 -7.64 0.54
C PRO A 177 14.80 -7.72 -0.39
N THR A 178 15.89 -8.27 0.09
CA THR A 178 17.05 -8.54 -0.76
C THR A 178 16.68 -9.61 -1.78
N LEU A 179 16.61 -9.25 -3.05
CA LEU A 179 16.30 -10.14 -4.20
C LEU A 179 17.46 -11.11 -4.49
N ALA A 180 17.79 -12.00 -3.55
CA ALA A 180 18.94 -12.88 -3.67
C ALA A 180 18.62 -14.28 -4.22
N ALA A 181 17.35 -14.69 -4.25
CA ALA A 181 16.96 -16.04 -4.63
C ALA A 181 16.83 -16.19 -6.16
N ARG A 182 17.57 -17.13 -6.76
CA ARG A 182 17.54 -17.41 -8.21
C ARG A 182 16.39 -18.35 -8.60
N ASP A 183 16.08 -19.32 -7.75
CA ASP A 183 15.05 -20.36 -7.99
C ASP A 183 13.98 -20.22 -6.93
N ILE A 184 12.85 -19.63 -7.31
CA ILE A 184 11.70 -19.45 -6.43
C ILE A 184 10.46 -20.11 -7.02
N THR A 185 9.53 -20.46 -6.13
CA THR A 185 8.15 -20.83 -6.47
C THR A 185 7.18 -19.95 -5.69
N VAL A 186 6.17 -19.45 -6.39
CA VAL A 186 5.04 -18.76 -5.77
C VAL A 186 3.98 -19.79 -5.41
N PHE A 187 3.55 -19.83 -4.16
CA PHE A 187 2.44 -20.66 -3.71
C PHE A 187 1.25 -19.77 -3.34
N VAL A 188 0.06 -20.16 -3.76
CA VAL A 188 -1.19 -19.60 -3.28
C VAL A 188 -1.94 -20.71 -2.57
N THR A 189 -2.11 -20.59 -1.26
CA THR A 189 -2.75 -21.60 -0.41
C THR A 189 -4.15 -21.13 -0.02
N LYS A 190 -5.16 -21.83 -0.50
CA LYS A 190 -6.58 -21.51 -0.31
C LYS A 190 -6.97 -21.51 1.17
N ASN A 191 -6.64 -22.58 1.90
CA ASN A 191 -7.04 -22.77 3.29
C ASN A 191 -6.44 -21.72 4.24
N THR A 192 -5.32 -21.10 3.87
CA THR A 192 -4.69 -20.04 4.65
C THR A 192 -4.93 -18.66 4.08
N SER A 193 -5.59 -18.56 2.90
CA SER A 193 -5.77 -17.30 2.17
C SER A 193 -4.45 -16.51 2.12
N ALA A 194 -3.38 -17.16 1.69
CA ALA A 194 -2.05 -16.57 1.67
C ALA A 194 -1.30 -16.90 0.38
N LEU A 195 -0.50 -15.95 -0.07
CA LEU A 195 0.56 -16.13 -1.05
C LEU A 195 1.89 -16.18 -0.31
N THR A 196 2.71 -17.19 -0.63
CA THR A 196 4.11 -17.24 -0.21
C THR A 196 5.03 -17.34 -1.41
N ILE A 197 6.22 -16.73 -1.30
CA ILE A 197 7.34 -16.99 -2.20
C ILE A 197 8.33 -17.85 -1.42
N GLU A 198 8.67 -19.01 -1.95
CA GLU A 198 9.57 -19.96 -1.31
C GLU A 198 10.80 -20.21 -2.19
N ASP A 199 11.95 -20.37 -1.57
CA ASP A 199 13.18 -20.80 -2.26
C ASP A 199 13.18 -22.32 -2.55
N ALA A 200 14.21 -22.82 -3.23
CA ALA A 200 14.36 -24.22 -3.55
C ALA A 200 14.45 -25.15 -2.32
N GLY A 201 14.80 -24.62 -1.16
CA GLY A 201 14.82 -25.33 0.12
C GLY A 201 13.47 -25.33 0.85
N GLY A 202 12.46 -24.64 0.32
CA GLY A 202 11.14 -24.50 0.96
C GLY A 202 11.08 -23.44 2.06
N ARG A 203 12.10 -22.58 2.17
CA ARG A 203 12.07 -21.46 3.11
C ARG A 203 11.20 -20.36 2.55
N ILE A 204 10.28 -19.84 3.35
CA ILE A 204 9.43 -18.71 2.99
C ILE A 204 10.27 -17.43 2.99
N LEU A 205 10.30 -16.77 1.85
CA LEU A 205 11.01 -15.49 1.62
C LEU A 205 10.08 -14.29 1.66
N LEU A 206 8.80 -14.50 1.31
CA LEU A 206 7.76 -13.48 1.33
C LEU A 206 6.43 -14.14 1.69
N HIS A 207 5.62 -13.43 2.46
CA HIS A 207 4.24 -13.78 2.77
C HIS A 207 3.36 -12.56 2.54
N ALA A 208 2.19 -12.78 1.93
CA ALA A 208 1.12 -11.78 1.85
C ALA A 208 -0.25 -12.45 1.95
N PRO A 209 -1.21 -11.86 2.66
CA PRO A 209 -2.59 -12.34 2.64
C PRO A 209 -3.19 -12.12 1.26
N VAL A 210 -4.09 -13.01 0.86
CA VAL A 210 -4.79 -12.91 -0.43
C VAL A 210 -6.28 -13.11 -0.28
N THR A 211 -7.00 -12.56 -1.23
CA THR A 211 -8.38 -12.95 -1.53
C THR A 211 -8.34 -13.75 -2.82
N SER A 212 -8.84 -14.98 -2.83
CA SER A 212 -8.74 -15.86 -4.00
C SER A 212 -9.92 -16.82 -4.08
N GLY A 213 -10.55 -16.84 -5.26
CA GLY A 213 -11.66 -17.73 -5.54
C GLY A 213 -12.92 -17.50 -4.72
N SER A 214 -13.96 -18.21 -5.09
CA SER A 214 -15.27 -18.24 -4.43
C SER A 214 -15.90 -19.62 -4.60
N VAL A 215 -17.13 -19.77 -4.13
CA VAL A 215 -17.92 -20.97 -4.42
C VAL A 215 -18.27 -21.04 -5.91
N HIS A 216 -18.47 -19.90 -6.57
CA HIS A 216 -18.81 -19.80 -7.99
C HIS A 216 -17.57 -19.95 -8.89
N ASP A 217 -16.48 -19.30 -8.51
CA ASP A 217 -15.21 -19.30 -9.25
C ASP A 217 -14.09 -19.77 -8.30
N PRO A 218 -13.97 -21.08 -8.04
CA PRO A 218 -12.98 -21.59 -7.10
C PRO A 218 -11.54 -21.38 -7.61
N LEU A 219 -10.60 -21.22 -6.67
CA LEU A 219 -9.18 -21.16 -7.01
C LEU A 219 -8.80 -22.44 -7.80
N PRO A 220 -8.26 -22.32 -9.03
CA PRO A 220 -7.95 -23.46 -9.86
C PRO A 220 -6.67 -24.16 -9.37
N ILE A 221 -6.85 -25.16 -8.52
CA ILE A 221 -5.73 -25.93 -7.95
C ILE A 221 -4.89 -26.53 -9.07
N GLY A 222 -3.56 -26.36 -8.99
CA GLY A 222 -2.64 -26.80 -10.03
C GLY A 222 -1.34 -26.02 -10.08
N THR A 223 -0.57 -26.27 -11.14
CA THR A 223 0.72 -25.61 -11.38
C THR A 223 0.64 -24.77 -12.65
N TRP A 224 0.97 -23.52 -12.53
CA TRP A 224 0.96 -22.51 -13.58
C TRP A 224 2.34 -21.87 -13.72
N LYS A 225 2.51 -20.99 -14.69
CA LYS A 225 3.71 -20.19 -14.88
C LYS A 225 3.32 -18.74 -15.06
N VAL A 226 4.18 -17.83 -14.65
CA VAL A 226 4.07 -16.41 -15.00
C VAL A 226 4.35 -16.26 -16.50
N ASN A 227 3.45 -15.59 -17.22
CA ASN A 227 3.65 -15.20 -18.62
C ASN A 227 4.35 -13.84 -18.71
N GLY A 228 3.93 -12.90 -17.85
CA GLY A 228 4.46 -11.54 -17.82
C GLY A 228 3.96 -10.75 -16.62
N VAL A 229 4.54 -9.56 -16.46
CA VAL A 229 4.14 -8.57 -15.45
C VAL A 229 3.82 -7.26 -16.16
N GLN A 230 2.62 -6.75 -15.94
CA GLN A 230 2.20 -5.44 -16.43
C GLN A 230 2.02 -4.49 -15.24
N ARG A 231 2.64 -3.31 -15.33
CA ARG A 231 2.48 -2.22 -14.36
C ARG A 231 1.47 -1.21 -14.90
N ASN A 232 0.66 -0.65 -14.00
CA ASN A 232 -0.44 0.24 -14.33
C ASN A 232 -1.31 -0.32 -15.49
N PRO A 233 -1.90 -1.51 -15.31
CA PRO A 233 -2.68 -2.15 -16.36
C PRO A 233 -4.00 -1.40 -16.60
N LYS A 234 -4.47 -1.46 -17.85
CA LYS A 234 -5.90 -1.24 -18.13
C LYS A 234 -6.66 -2.50 -17.74
N PHE A 235 -7.86 -2.32 -17.22
CA PHE A 235 -8.74 -3.45 -16.94
C PHE A 235 -9.83 -3.56 -18.02
N HIS A 236 -9.88 -4.71 -18.68
CA HIS A 236 -10.91 -5.03 -19.69
C HIS A 236 -12.03 -5.81 -19.00
N TYR A 237 -13.08 -5.09 -18.61
CA TYR A 237 -14.27 -5.69 -18.03
C TYR A 237 -15.10 -6.38 -19.11
N ASN A 238 -15.31 -7.69 -18.96
CA ASN A 238 -16.26 -8.45 -19.74
C ASN A 238 -17.29 -9.07 -18.80
N PRO A 239 -18.54 -8.61 -18.79
CA PRO A 239 -19.56 -9.09 -17.87
C PRO A 239 -19.84 -10.59 -17.98
N GLN A 240 -19.55 -11.23 -19.11
CA GLN A 240 -19.72 -12.68 -19.28
C GLN A 240 -18.77 -13.50 -18.39
N LEU A 241 -17.71 -12.90 -17.88
CA LEU A 241 -16.74 -13.53 -16.96
C LEU A 241 -17.09 -13.32 -15.49
N PHE A 242 -18.21 -12.64 -15.18
CA PHE A 242 -18.60 -12.28 -13.83
C PHE A 242 -20.00 -12.81 -13.52
N TRP A 243 -20.09 -13.73 -12.57
CA TRP A 243 -21.37 -14.35 -12.18
C TRP A 243 -22.37 -13.36 -11.53
N ASP A 244 -21.87 -12.26 -10.98
CA ASP A 244 -22.65 -11.19 -10.35
C ASP A 244 -22.88 -9.98 -11.27
N ALA A 245 -22.53 -10.09 -12.54
CA ALA A 245 -22.83 -9.08 -13.53
C ALA A 245 -24.35 -8.88 -13.66
N THR A 246 -24.78 -7.63 -13.75
CA THR A 246 -26.21 -7.28 -13.82
C THR A 246 -26.69 -7.16 -15.27
N ALA A 247 -27.99 -7.41 -15.48
CA ALA A 247 -28.58 -7.22 -16.80
C ALA A 247 -28.42 -5.76 -17.26
N GLY A 248 -27.73 -5.57 -18.39
CA GLY A 248 -27.41 -4.25 -18.92
C GLY A 248 -25.94 -3.82 -18.72
N ASP A 249 -25.14 -4.57 -17.97
CA ASP A 249 -23.71 -4.36 -17.94
C ASP A 249 -23.10 -4.60 -19.31
N ARG A 250 -22.15 -3.75 -19.71
CA ARG A 250 -21.49 -3.79 -21.00
C ARG A 250 -19.99 -3.98 -20.81
N GLU A 251 -19.34 -4.55 -21.83
CA GLU A 251 -17.89 -4.54 -21.90
C GLU A 251 -17.37 -3.10 -21.78
N ALA A 252 -16.32 -2.96 -21.00
CA ALA A 252 -15.72 -1.66 -20.71
C ALA A 252 -14.21 -1.80 -20.55
N THR A 253 -13.47 -0.76 -20.93
CA THR A 253 -12.04 -0.66 -20.65
C THR A 253 -11.80 0.45 -19.63
N LEU A 254 -11.38 0.05 -18.45
CA LEU A 254 -11.07 0.95 -17.36
C LEU A 254 -9.61 1.36 -17.44
N GLN A 255 -9.35 2.65 -17.18
CA GLN A 255 -8.02 3.22 -17.27
C GLN A 255 -7.15 2.82 -16.07
N PRO A 256 -5.82 2.96 -16.18
CA PRO A 256 -4.90 2.65 -15.10
C PRO A 256 -5.13 3.50 -13.85
N GLY A 257 -4.57 3.05 -12.75
CA GLY A 257 -4.48 3.77 -11.49
C GLY A 257 -4.61 2.86 -10.27
N PRO A 258 -4.29 3.35 -9.08
CA PRO A 258 -4.37 2.57 -7.84
C PRO A 258 -5.80 2.11 -7.52
N ASN A 259 -6.80 2.86 -7.95
CA ASN A 259 -8.21 2.54 -7.81
C ASN A 259 -8.80 1.74 -8.99
N ASN A 260 -7.95 1.25 -9.91
CA ASN A 260 -8.38 0.27 -10.91
C ASN A 260 -8.74 -1.07 -10.22
N PRO A 261 -9.75 -1.81 -10.68
CA PRO A 261 -10.16 -3.11 -10.10
C PRO A 261 -9.02 -4.13 -9.94
N VAL A 262 -7.99 -4.05 -10.78
CA VAL A 262 -6.80 -4.90 -10.68
C VAL A 262 -5.57 -4.15 -10.12
N GLY A 263 -5.76 -2.96 -9.58
CA GLY A 263 -4.73 -2.14 -8.98
C GLY A 263 -3.62 -1.74 -9.95
N ILE A 264 -2.41 -1.55 -9.39
CA ILE A 264 -1.25 -1.05 -10.13
C ILE A 264 -0.38 -2.13 -10.78
N VAL A 265 -0.68 -3.41 -10.53
CA VAL A 265 0.10 -4.56 -11.05
C VAL A 265 -0.84 -5.69 -11.46
N TRP A 266 -0.57 -6.24 -12.64
CA TRP A 266 -1.12 -7.51 -13.13
C TRP A 266 0.02 -8.47 -13.45
N ILE A 267 0.05 -9.61 -12.79
CA ILE A 267 0.96 -10.73 -13.07
C ILE A 267 0.14 -11.78 -13.81
N ASP A 268 0.35 -11.87 -15.11
CA ASP A 268 -0.37 -12.79 -15.98
C ASP A 268 0.11 -14.22 -15.81
N LEU A 269 -0.84 -15.17 -15.76
CA LEU A 269 -0.54 -16.60 -15.57
C LEU A 269 -0.85 -17.41 -16.83
N SER A 270 -0.20 -18.55 -16.96
CA SER A 270 -0.45 -19.51 -18.07
C SER A 270 -1.85 -20.14 -18.02
N LYS A 271 -2.61 -19.93 -16.94
CA LYS A 271 -4.05 -20.24 -16.89
C LYS A 271 -4.81 -19.08 -17.57
N PRO A 272 -5.56 -19.34 -18.63
CA PRO A 272 -6.34 -18.29 -19.31
C PRO A 272 -7.28 -17.57 -18.34
N HIS A 273 -7.31 -16.24 -18.42
CA HIS A 273 -8.14 -15.33 -17.61
C HIS A 273 -7.81 -15.30 -16.10
N TYR A 274 -6.65 -15.82 -15.70
CA TYR A 274 -6.20 -15.79 -14.31
C TYR A 274 -4.93 -14.98 -14.14
N GLY A 275 -4.90 -14.20 -13.07
CA GLY A 275 -3.75 -13.38 -12.70
C GLY A 275 -3.63 -13.22 -11.19
N ILE A 276 -2.48 -12.68 -10.80
CA ILE A 276 -2.22 -12.17 -9.45
C ILE A 276 -2.12 -10.65 -9.58
N HIS A 277 -2.89 -9.90 -8.78
CA HIS A 277 -3.00 -8.46 -9.01
C HIS A 277 -3.30 -7.67 -7.73
N GLY A 278 -3.15 -6.36 -7.79
CA GLY A 278 -3.52 -5.42 -6.74
C GLY A 278 -5.03 -5.20 -6.60
N THR A 279 -5.41 -4.30 -5.70
CA THR A 279 -6.82 -3.95 -5.46
C THR A 279 -6.96 -2.51 -4.96
N PRO A 280 -8.08 -1.83 -5.29
CA PRO A 280 -8.45 -0.54 -4.68
C PRO A 280 -9.00 -0.69 -3.25
N GLU A 281 -9.17 -1.92 -2.76
CA GLU A 281 -9.82 -2.20 -1.48
C GLU A 281 -8.93 -3.07 -0.57
N PRO A 282 -7.78 -2.52 -0.08
CA PRO A 282 -6.81 -3.27 0.72
C PRO A 282 -7.41 -3.86 1.99
N SER A 283 -8.37 -3.18 2.63
CA SER A 283 -9.05 -3.67 3.84
C SER A 283 -9.85 -4.95 3.65
N LYS A 284 -10.19 -5.32 2.41
CA LYS A 284 -10.94 -6.55 2.10
C LYS A 284 -10.06 -7.77 1.89
N ILE A 285 -8.74 -7.61 1.76
CA ILE A 285 -7.82 -8.70 1.47
C ILE A 285 -7.79 -9.73 2.61
N GLY A 286 -8.04 -11.00 2.27
CA GLY A 286 -8.11 -12.12 3.22
C GLY A 286 -9.45 -12.26 3.96
N HIS A 287 -10.45 -11.41 3.64
CA HIS A 287 -11.74 -11.36 4.33
C HIS A 287 -12.96 -11.60 3.43
N VAL A 288 -12.79 -11.54 2.12
CA VAL A 288 -13.85 -11.73 1.13
C VAL A 288 -13.45 -12.74 0.06
N GLU A 289 -14.38 -13.13 -0.80
CA GLU A 289 -14.15 -13.97 -1.98
C GLU A 289 -13.82 -13.14 -3.22
N SER A 290 -13.31 -13.79 -4.29
CA SER A 290 -13.02 -13.18 -5.58
C SER A 290 -13.66 -13.96 -6.73
N HIS A 291 -13.63 -13.37 -7.95
CA HIS A 291 -14.04 -14.01 -9.19
C HIS A 291 -12.93 -14.90 -9.79
N GLY A 292 -12.22 -15.63 -8.94
CA GLY A 292 -11.18 -16.57 -9.34
C GLY A 292 -9.75 -16.05 -9.26
N CYS A 293 -9.48 -14.81 -9.63
CA CYS A 293 -8.15 -14.20 -9.55
C CYS A 293 -7.64 -14.05 -8.12
N VAL A 294 -6.31 -13.96 -7.97
CA VAL A 294 -5.63 -13.75 -6.69
C VAL A 294 -5.41 -12.26 -6.47
N ARG A 295 -6.13 -11.69 -5.50
CA ARG A 295 -6.06 -10.27 -5.14
C ARG A 295 -5.12 -10.07 -3.96
N LEU A 296 -4.26 -9.08 -4.07
CA LEU A 296 -3.35 -8.58 -3.05
C LEU A 296 -3.61 -7.09 -2.81
N THR A 297 -3.05 -6.52 -1.75
CA THR A 297 -2.90 -5.07 -1.70
C THR A 297 -2.00 -4.60 -2.85
N ASN A 298 -2.09 -3.32 -3.24
CA ASN A 298 -1.25 -2.81 -4.32
C ASN A 298 0.24 -2.92 -4.01
N TRP A 299 0.65 -2.64 -2.77
CA TRP A 299 2.06 -2.76 -2.34
C TRP A 299 2.56 -4.20 -2.30
N ASP A 300 1.72 -5.16 -1.90
CA ASP A 300 2.10 -6.56 -1.90
C ASP A 300 2.18 -7.12 -3.32
N ALA A 301 1.25 -6.71 -4.21
CA ALA A 301 1.32 -7.07 -5.64
C ALA A 301 2.59 -6.53 -6.29
N ASP A 302 2.99 -5.28 -5.96
CA ASP A 302 4.25 -4.70 -6.44
C ASP A 302 5.47 -5.45 -5.91
N ARG A 303 5.47 -5.83 -4.62
CA ARG A 303 6.52 -6.68 -4.02
C ARG A 303 6.63 -8.02 -4.75
N VAL A 304 5.50 -8.73 -4.94
CA VAL A 304 5.50 -10.02 -5.67
C VAL A 304 6.02 -9.84 -7.10
N ALA A 305 5.62 -8.77 -7.79
CA ALA A 305 6.07 -8.46 -9.13
C ALA A 305 7.58 -8.26 -9.26
N GLN A 306 8.25 -7.83 -8.18
CA GLN A 306 9.72 -7.71 -8.14
C GLN A 306 10.44 -9.06 -8.05
N TRP A 307 9.77 -10.09 -7.56
CA TRP A 307 10.33 -11.44 -7.40
C TRP A 307 10.16 -12.31 -8.64
N VAL A 308 9.12 -12.07 -9.43
CA VAL A 308 8.73 -12.98 -10.51
C VAL A 308 9.19 -12.48 -11.89
N LYS A 309 9.34 -13.42 -12.82
CA LYS A 309 9.66 -13.18 -14.23
C LYS A 309 8.92 -14.22 -15.09
N PRO A 310 8.82 -14.03 -16.42
CA PRO A 310 8.29 -15.06 -17.30
C PRO A 310 8.94 -16.42 -17.06
N GLY A 311 8.09 -17.44 -16.91
CA GLY A 311 8.51 -18.80 -16.57
C GLY A 311 8.56 -19.12 -15.07
N THR A 312 8.47 -18.15 -14.15
CA THR A 312 8.40 -18.40 -12.70
C THR A 312 7.22 -19.34 -12.41
N ARG A 313 7.48 -20.39 -11.62
CA ARG A 313 6.49 -21.38 -11.22
C ARG A 313 5.52 -20.81 -10.21
N VAL A 314 4.23 -21.07 -10.42
CA VAL A 314 3.12 -20.70 -9.52
C VAL A 314 2.31 -21.93 -9.21
N VAL A 315 2.11 -22.23 -7.95
CA VAL A 315 1.36 -23.42 -7.48
C VAL A 315 0.15 -22.95 -6.66
N PHE A 316 -1.03 -23.29 -7.12
CA PHE A 316 -2.26 -23.11 -6.37
C PHE A 316 -2.59 -24.43 -5.65
N ARG A 317 -2.73 -24.37 -4.32
CA ARG A 317 -2.97 -25.53 -3.45
C ARG A 317 -4.07 -25.26 -2.43
N GLU A 318 -4.62 -26.37 -1.84
CA GLU A 318 -5.61 -26.29 -0.76
C GLU A 318 -5.08 -25.60 0.51
#